data_97d52df735fac9752b9fe56337465bbb
#
_entry.id   97d52df735fac9752b9fe56337465bbb
#
_cell.length_a   1.000
_cell.length_b   1.000
_cell.length_c   1.000
_cell.angle_alpha   90.00
_cell.angle_beta   90.00
_cell.angle_gamma   90.00
#
_symmetry.space_group_name_H-M   'P 1'
#
loop_
_entity.id
_entity.type
_entity.pdbx_description
1 polymer ?
#
loop_
_entity_poly.entity_id
_entity_poly.type
_entity_poly.pdbx_seq_one_letter_code
_entity_poly.pdbx_strand_id
1 'polypeptide(L)'
;MHLVGVTGPAARALATWTPAAYARAELAERAPLRMPPTVRIVRIEGTPERVQQAVQDAAAHAPLPADALLGSVALDDGRVRALLRVDYAAGADTMRSLRASVVAAAISGRRPPKGRPPVPRNTLNVRADLLDVDL
;
A
#
# COMPACT_ATOMS: atom_id res chain seq x y z
N MET A 1 -0.97 -33.37 16.35
CA MET A 1 -0.81 -32.62 15.10
C MET A 1 0.44 -33.13 14.40
N HIS A 2 0.35 -33.59 13.16
CA HIS A 2 1.48 -34.08 12.39
C HIS A 2 1.83 -33.07 11.31
N LEU A 3 3.06 -32.53 11.35
CA LEU A 3 3.63 -31.69 10.31
C LEU A 3 4.47 -32.56 9.39
N VAL A 4 3.98 -32.85 8.19
CA VAL A 4 4.68 -33.68 7.21
C VAL A 4 5.29 -32.81 6.13
N GLY A 5 6.61 -32.97 5.91
CA GLY A 5 7.31 -32.28 4.83
C GLY A 5 7.57 -30.77 5.05
N VAL A 6 7.29 -30.21 6.23
CA VAL A 6 7.54 -28.82 6.56
C VAL A 6 8.74 -28.72 7.50
N THR A 7 9.75 -27.95 7.10
CA THR A 7 10.96 -27.67 7.88
C THR A 7 11.09 -26.16 8.13
N GLY A 8 11.97 -25.77 9.06
CA GLY A 8 12.26 -24.38 9.32
C GLY A 8 11.71 -23.83 10.64
N PRO A 9 11.93 -22.54 10.92
CA PRO A 9 11.60 -21.91 12.22
C PRO A 9 10.11 -21.97 12.55
N ALA A 10 9.22 -21.75 11.58
CA ALA A 10 7.78 -21.80 11.77
C ALA A 10 7.30 -23.23 12.15
N ALA A 11 7.79 -24.25 11.46
CA ALA A 11 7.47 -25.64 11.76
C ALA A 11 7.94 -26.03 13.16
N ARG A 12 9.14 -25.60 13.55
CA ARG A 12 9.68 -25.81 14.90
C ARG A 12 8.82 -25.14 15.97
N ALA A 13 8.43 -23.86 15.73
CA ALA A 13 7.60 -23.10 16.67
C ALA A 13 6.22 -23.76 16.88
N LEU A 14 5.63 -24.33 15.84
CA LEU A 14 4.39 -25.09 15.92
C LEU A 14 4.59 -26.41 16.67
N ALA A 15 5.67 -27.15 16.38
CA ALA A 15 5.97 -28.43 17.01
C ALA A 15 6.25 -28.29 18.52
N THR A 16 6.89 -27.21 18.93
CA THR A 16 7.21 -26.91 20.34
C THR A 16 6.16 -26.02 21.03
N TRP A 17 5.09 -25.67 20.33
CA TRP A 17 4.02 -24.80 20.80
C TRP A 17 4.51 -23.43 21.29
N THR A 18 5.46 -22.83 20.55
CA THR A 18 6.04 -21.51 20.85
C THR A 18 5.76 -20.44 19.77
N PRO A 19 4.52 -20.33 19.24
CA PRO A 19 4.21 -19.40 18.14
C PRO A 19 4.45 -17.93 18.52
N ALA A 20 4.22 -17.56 19.77
CA ALA A 20 4.42 -16.19 20.22
C ALA A 20 5.91 -15.77 20.23
N ALA A 21 6.82 -16.70 20.57
CA ALA A 21 8.25 -16.44 20.52
C ALA A 21 8.72 -16.29 19.06
N TYR A 22 8.24 -17.15 18.18
CA TYR A 22 8.51 -17.08 16.75
C TYR A 22 8.00 -15.75 16.14
N ALA A 23 6.75 -15.35 16.43
CA ALA A 23 6.19 -14.10 15.93
C ALA A 23 6.99 -12.87 16.39
N ARG A 24 7.47 -12.85 17.63
CA ARG A 24 8.34 -11.76 18.12
C ARG A 24 9.68 -11.71 17.39
N ALA A 25 10.29 -12.86 17.13
CA ALA A 25 11.53 -12.93 16.37
C ALA A 25 11.36 -12.42 14.94
N GLU A 26 10.30 -12.86 14.25
CA GLU A 26 9.94 -12.37 12.90
C GLU A 26 9.73 -10.85 12.88
N LEU A 27 9.02 -10.30 13.87
CA LEU A 27 8.83 -8.85 13.96
C LEU A 27 10.15 -8.10 14.17
N ALA A 28 11.03 -8.63 15.02
CA ALA A 28 12.33 -8.03 15.28
C ALA A 28 13.22 -8.02 14.03
N GLU A 29 13.15 -9.06 13.20
CA GLU A 29 13.88 -9.12 11.92
C GLU A 29 13.31 -8.18 10.87
N ARG A 30 11.98 -8.01 10.82
CA ARG A 30 11.29 -7.17 9.82
C ARG A 30 11.32 -5.69 10.16
N ALA A 31 11.41 -5.32 11.44
CA ALA A 31 11.36 -3.93 11.87
C ALA A 31 12.48 -3.06 11.28
N PRO A 32 13.78 -3.46 11.28
CA PRO A 32 14.85 -2.69 10.65
C PRO A 32 14.66 -2.52 9.14
N LEU A 33 14.02 -3.49 8.48
CA LEU A 33 13.74 -3.46 7.05
C LEU A 33 12.45 -2.70 6.70
N ARG A 34 11.71 -2.27 7.72
CA ARG A 34 10.40 -1.63 7.58
C ARG A 34 9.47 -2.44 6.67
N MET A 35 9.37 -3.75 6.94
CA MET A 35 8.51 -4.68 6.20
C MET A 35 7.22 -4.97 6.97
N PRO A 36 6.12 -5.27 6.27
CA PRO A 36 4.91 -5.75 6.95
C PRO A 36 5.20 -6.98 7.84
N PRO A 37 4.57 -7.09 9.00
CA PRO A 37 3.50 -6.23 9.52
C PRO A 37 4.00 -5.07 10.40
N THR A 38 5.27 -4.70 10.42
CA THR A 38 5.81 -3.60 11.23
C THR A 38 5.42 -2.23 10.67
N VAL A 39 5.07 -2.16 9.40
CA VAL A 39 4.50 -1.00 8.70
C VAL A 39 3.31 -1.44 7.86
N ARG A 40 2.51 -0.48 7.41
CA ARG A 40 1.41 -0.69 6.47
C ARG A 40 1.87 -0.42 5.04
N ILE A 41 1.38 -1.19 4.09
CA ILE A 41 1.56 -0.91 2.66
C ILE A 41 0.24 -0.41 2.10
N VAL A 42 0.30 0.74 1.42
CA VAL A 42 -0.84 1.32 0.72
C VAL A 42 -0.54 1.32 -0.77
N ARG A 43 -1.41 0.70 -1.55
CA ARG A 43 -1.38 0.71 -3.01
C ARG A 43 -2.26 1.84 -3.52
N ILE A 44 -1.71 2.63 -4.44
CA ILE A 44 -2.37 3.75 -5.11
C ILE A 44 -2.29 3.49 -6.62
N GLU A 45 -3.43 3.46 -7.30
CA GLU A 45 -3.52 3.25 -8.75
C GLU A 45 -4.34 4.36 -9.40
N GLY A 46 -3.86 4.87 -10.53
CA GLY A 46 -4.54 5.94 -11.27
C GLY A 46 -3.69 6.47 -12.40
N THR A 47 -4.07 7.60 -12.99
CA THR A 47 -3.18 8.28 -13.93
C THR A 47 -1.93 8.81 -13.19
N PRO A 48 -0.78 8.95 -13.88
CA PRO A 48 0.46 9.39 -13.24
C PRO A 48 0.29 10.67 -12.42
N GLU A 49 -0.42 11.67 -12.97
CA GLU A 49 -0.65 12.96 -12.33
C GLU A 49 -1.50 12.82 -11.05
N ARG A 50 -2.53 11.95 -11.09
CA ARG A 50 -3.41 11.72 -9.92
C ARG A 50 -2.70 10.97 -8.82
N VAL A 51 -1.89 9.98 -9.17
CA VAL A 51 -1.08 9.26 -8.19
C VAL A 51 -0.06 10.19 -7.54
N GLN A 52 0.64 10.98 -8.35
CA GLN A 52 1.60 11.96 -7.84
C GLN A 52 0.94 12.98 -6.91
N GLN A 53 -0.21 13.55 -7.30
CA GLN A 53 -0.95 14.49 -6.47
C GLN A 53 -1.39 13.86 -5.15
N ALA A 54 -1.95 12.64 -5.19
CA ALA A 54 -2.39 11.94 -3.99
C ALA A 54 -1.23 11.66 -3.01
N VAL A 55 -0.05 11.32 -3.52
CA VAL A 55 1.15 11.12 -2.69
C VAL A 55 1.61 12.45 -2.07
N GLN A 56 1.60 13.54 -2.83
CA GLN A 56 1.94 14.88 -2.33
C GLN A 56 0.94 15.35 -1.25
N ASP A 57 -0.36 15.18 -1.48
CA ASP A 57 -1.40 15.51 -0.52
C ASP A 57 -1.25 14.70 0.77
N ALA A 58 -0.93 13.41 0.67
CA ALA A 58 -0.67 12.57 1.83
C ALA A 58 0.56 13.04 2.61
N ALA A 59 1.65 13.39 1.93
CA ALA A 59 2.87 13.89 2.55
C ALA A 59 2.69 15.26 3.23
N ALA A 60 1.79 16.10 2.70
CA ALA A 60 1.46 17.39 3.31
C ALA A 60 0.66 17.25 4.62
N HIS A 61 -0.12 16.18 4.79
CA HIS A 61 -1.01 15.97 5.94
C HIS A 61 -0.48 14.96 6.97
N ALA A 62 0.52 14.16 6.61
CA ALA A 62 1.12 13.19 7.50
C ALA A 62 2.64 13.17 7.29
N PRO A 63 3.45 13.01 8.35
CA PRO A 63 4.90 12.92 8.22
C PRO A 63 5.27 11.59 7.56
N LEU A 64 5.35 11.59 6.23
CA LEU A 64 5.87 10.46 5.49
C LEU A 64 7.39 10.52 5.42
N PRO A 65 8.11 9.45 5.77
CA PRO A 65 9.56 9.39 5.62
C PRO A 65 9.97 9.45 4.15
N ALA A 66 11.20 9.89 3.89
CA ALA A 66 11.72 10.06 2.53
C ALA A 66 11.68 8.76 1.68
N ASP A 67 11.77 7.61 2.34
CA ASP A 67 11.70 6.27 1.74
C ASP A 67 10.27 5.65 1.77
N ALA A 68 9.25 6.46 2.03
CA ALA A 68 7.87 5.97 2.08
C ALA A 68 7.39 5.47 0.72
N LEU A 69 7.74 6.14 -0.37
CA LEU A 69 7.40 5.71 -1.73
C LEU A 69 8.37 4.60 -2.17
N LEU A 70 7.87 3.37 -2.28
CA LEU A 70 8.67 2.22 -2.71
C LEU A 70 8.93 2.17 -4.22
N GLY A 71 8.23 3.00 -4.99
CA GLY A 71 8.33 3.09 -6.43
C GLY A 71 6.97 3.12 -7.11
N SER A 72 7.00 3.25 -8.42
CA SER A 72 5.81 3.20 -9.26
C SER A 72 6.05 2.31 -10.47
N VAL A 73 5.03 1.55 -10.86
CA VAL A 73 5.05 0.66 -12.03
C VAL A 73 3.97 1.10 -13.00
N ALA A 74 4.31 1.18 -14.28
CA ALA A 74 3.34 1.44 -15.33
C ALA A 74 2.45 0.20 -15.53
N LEU A 75 1.15 0.44 -15.75
CA LEU A 75 0.17 -0.57 -16.09
C LEU A 75 -0.16 -0.49 -17.59
N ASP A 76 -0.62 -1.61 -18.17
CA ASP A 76 -0.88 -1.75 -19.60
C ASP A 76 -1.92 -0.76 -20.14
N ASP A 77 -2.77 -0.22 -19.28
CA ASP A 77 -3.84 0.75 -19.63
C ASP A 77 -3.42 2.22 -19.50
N GLY A 78 -2.12 2.50 -19.36
CA GLY A 78 -1.57 3.85 -19.19
C GLY A 78 -1.73 4.44 -17.79
N ARG A 79 -2.23 3.66 -16.82
CA ARG A 79 -2.21 4.01 -15.41
C ARG A 79 -0.85 3.65 -14.81
N VAL A 80 -0.63 4.10 -13.59
CA VAL A 80 0.49 3.70 -12.76
C VAL A 80 -0.01 3.13 -11.43
N ARG A 81 0.77 2.20 -10.88
CA ARG A 81 0.61 1.69 -9.54
C ARG A 81 1.78 2.18 -8.70
N ALA A 82 1.51 2.79 -7.58
CA ALA A 82 2.51 3.19 -6.58
C ALA A 82 2.26 2.46 -5.27
N LEU A 83 3.33 2.11 -4.56
CA LEU A 83 3.28 1.54 -3.23
C LEU A 83 3.85 2.53 -2.22
N LEU A 84 3.07 2.81 -1.19
CA LEU A 84 3.45 3.68 -0.09
C LEU A 84 3.63 2.86 1.18
N ARG A 85 4.76 3.04 1.84
CA ARG A 85 5.07 2.48 3.15
C ARG A 85 4.69 3.49 4.22
N VAL A 86 3.79 3.12 5.13
CA VAL A 86 3.22 4.03 6.11
C VAL A 86 3.35 3.44 7.50
N ASP A 87 3.90 4.21 8.43
CA ASP A 87 3.97 3.81 9.83
C ASP A 87 2.56 3.82 10.45
N TYR A 88 2.32 2.93 11.43
CA TYR A 88 1.01 2.82 12.06
C TYR A 88 0.54 4.14 12.69
N ALA A 89 1.45 4.92 13.25
CA ALA A 89 1.13 6.22 13.85
C ALA A 89 0.57 7.23 12.83
N ALA A 90 1.14 7.23 11.61
CA ALA A 90 0.69 8.12 10.52
C ALA A 90 -0.47 7.54 9.69
N GLY A 91 -0.83 6.27 9.92
CA GLY A 91 -1.73 5.51 9.06
C GLY A 91 -3.11 6.13 8.89
N ALA A 92 -3.72 6.61 9.99
CA ALA A 92 -5.06 7.19 9.96
C ALA A 92 -5.11 8.50 9.16
N ASP A 93 -4.14 9.38 9.35
CA ASP A 93 -4.08 10.68 8.66
C ASP A 93 -3.74 10.51 7.18
N THR A 94 -2.79 9.65 6.86
CA THR A 94 -2.47 9.27 5.49
C THR A 94 -3.70 8.72 4.76
N MET A 95 -4.43 7.78 5.36
CA MET A 95 -5.62 7.20 4.74
C MET A 95 -6.76 8.21 4.60
N ARG A 96 -6.89 9.16 5.51
CA ARG A 96 -7.88 10.25 5.42
C ARG A 96 -7.57 11.16 4.23
N SER A 97 -6.32 11.57 4.07
CA SER A 97 -5.87 12.38 2.94
C SER A 97 -6.07 11.66 1.61
N LEU A 98 -5.65 10.40 1.50
CA LEU A 98 -5.81 9.60 0.29
C LEU A 98 -7.29 9.40 -0.09
N ARG A 99 -8.19 9.22 0.89
CA ARG A 99 -9.64 9.16 0.64
C ARG A 99 -10.18 10.48 0.10
N ALA A 100 -9.71 11.62 0.61
CA ALA A 100 -10.09 12.93 0.09
C ALA A 100 -9.66 13.08 -1.38
N SER A 101 -8.45 12.65 -1.73
CA SER A 101 -7.95 12.64 -3.12
C SER A 101 -8.79 11.74 -4.03
N VAL A 102 -9.25 10.57 -3.55
CA VAL A 102 -10.16 9.68 -4.30
C VAL A 102 -11.49 10.38 -4.59
N VAL A 103 -12.07 11.05 -3.59
CA VAL A 103 -13.35 11.78 -3.76
C VAL A 103 -13.16 12.94 -4.73
N ALA A 104 -12.09 13.72 -4.61
CA ALA A 104 -11.77 14.83 -5.52
C ALA A 104 -11.59 14.34 -6.96
N ALA A 105 -10.91 13.22 -7.16
CA ALA A 105 -10.74 12.60 -8.48
C ALA A 105 -12.09 12.16 -9.08
N ALA A 106 -12.97 11.58 -8.29
CA ALA A 106 -14.30 11.15 -8.73
C ALA A 106 -15.20 12.33 -9.14
N ILE A 107 -15.12 13.45 -8.42
CA ILE A 107 -15.86 14.68 -8.76
C ILE A 107 -15.35 15.28 -10.05
N SER A 108 -14.03 15.39 -10.23
CA SER A 108 -13.40 15.96 -11.41
C SER A 108 -13.66 15.11 -12.68
N GLY A 109 -13.76 13.79 -12.53
CA GLY A 109 -14.01 12.84 -13.63
C GLY A 109 -15.45 12.85 -14.16
N ARG A 110 -16.39 13.52 -13.49
CA ARG A 110 -17.82 13.56 -13.88
C ARG A 110 -18.13 14.51 -15.04
N ARG A 111 -17.20 15.35 -15.47
CA ARG A 111 -17.41 16.31 -16.54
C ARG A 111 -16.59 15.93 -17.80
N PRO A 112 -17.11 15.06 -18.70
CA PRO A 112 -16.42 14.79 -19.96
C PRO A 112 -16.43 16.07 -20.80
N PRO A 113 -15.29 16.47 -21.38
CA PRO A 113 -15.27 17.55 -22.37
C PRO A 113 -16.06 17.11 -23.59
N LYS A 114 -17.00 17.95 -24.06
CA LYS A 114 -17.76 17.74 -25.30
C LYS A 114 -16.79 17.49 -26.46
N GLY A 115 -16.94 16.33 -27.15
CA GLY A 115 -16.26 16.07 -28.41
C GLY A 115 -14.92 15.33 -28.35
N ARG A 116 -14.51 14.75 -27.21
CA ARG A 116 -13.35 13.85 -27.16
C ARG A 116 -13.78 12.39 -26.96
N PRO A 117 -13.02 11.41 -27.53
CA PRO A 117 -13.24 10.00 -27.22
C PRO A 117 -13.15 9.75 -25.72
N PRO A 118 -13.83 8.74 -25.17
CA PRO A 118 -13.82 8.45 -23.74
C PRO A 118 -12.39 8.17 -23.29
N VAL A 119 -11.82 9.14 -22.59
CA VAL A 119 -10.55 8.96 -21.88
C VAL A 119 -10.79 7.91 -20.78
N PRO A 120 -9.86 6.97 -20.55
CA PRO A 120 -9.96 6.01 -19.46
C PRO A 120 -10.39 6.75 -18.19
N ARG A 121 -11.42 6.22 -17.52
CA ARG A 121 -11.99 6.87 -16.32
C ARG A 121 -10.87 7.24 -15.38
N ASN A 122 -10.72 8.52 -15.12
CA ASN A 122 -9.71 9.11 -14.26
C ASN A 122 -9.99 8.74 -12.78
N THR A 123 -9.98 7.43 -12.51
CA THR A 123 -10.30 6.85 -11.22
C THR A 123 -9.00 6.65 -10.46
N LEU A 124 -8.94 7.26 -9.30
CA LEU A 124 -7.91 6.96 -8.31
C LEU A 124 -8.42 5.81 -7.43
N ASN A 125 -7.65 4.74 -7.30
CA ASN A 125 -7.95 3.62 -6.43
C ASN A 125 -6.89 3.53 -5.33
N VAL A 126 -7.32 3.39 -4.09
CA VAL A 126 -6.44 3.29 -2.91
C VAL A 126 -6.85 2.08 -2.10
N ARG A 127 -5.88 1.21 -1.79
CA ARG A 127 -6.06 0.04 -0.94
C ARG A 127 -4.93 -0.04 0.08
N ALA A 128 -5.26 -0.31 1.33
CA ALA A 128 -4.29 -0.54 2.40
C ALA A 128 -4.26 -2.03 2.78
N ASP A 129 -3.11 -2.46 3.30
CA ASP A 129 -2.89 -3.79 3.89
C ASP A 129 -3.26 -4.93 2.91
N LEU A 130 -2.68 -4.89 1.74
CA LEU A 130 -2.87 -5.91 0.71
C LEU A 130 -2.30 -7.24 1.19
N LEU A 131 -3.07 -8.32 1.01
CA LEU A 131 -2.61 -9.69 1.24
C LEU A 131 -1.59 -10.13 0.18
N ASP A 132 -1.78 -9.66 -1.07
CA ASP A 132 -0.87 -9.89 -2.18
C ASP A 132 -0.32 -8.55 -2.66
N VAL A 133 0.98 -8.38 -2.53
CA VAL A 133 1.72 -7.26 -3.10
C VAL A 133 2.21 -7.72 -4.48
N ASP A 134 1.29 -7.75 -5.44
CA ASP A 134 1.67 -7.88 -6.85
C ASP A 134 2.39 -6.60 -7.26
N LEU A 135 3.69 -6.69 -7.39
CA LEU A 135 4.59 -5.66 -7.89
C LEU A 135 4.53 -5.60 -9.42
#